data_3a6bc5962ef2a0fab4f6cdc1db12a0b5
#
_entry.id   3a6bc5962ef2a0fab4f6cdc1db12a0b5
#
_cell.length_a   1.000
_cell.length_b   1.000
_cell.length_c   1.000
_cell.angle_alpha   90.00
_cell.angle_beta   90.00
_cell.angle_gamma   90.00
#
_symmetry.space_group_name_H-M   'P 1'
#
loop_
_entity.id
_entity.type
_entity.pdbx_description
1 polymer ?
#
loop_
_entity_poly.entity_id
_entity_poly.type
_entity_poly.pdbx_seq_one_letter_code
_entity_poly.pdbx_strand_id
1 'polypeptide(L)'
;MQKRSARKPADRVPPTPTYFLSLTVENYRAFGPKQTLDLSDGNGRPAPWTVILGDNGTGKTSLLRQIVNMVPQPRPVHWPADEPGNAVLEPFAVAGQDAPPDVHLGAAGASFHAEYAYGEVLSFANKTFNKAALSYEINLDDIIHSNTTNAQISAMKMVAYGANRPIGSGSLSEYHPDGLRSLTVENSPLVPAEEWLLQQDLLARHGNGDAKQAKERLRTVIALLKDLLPEDDIQDVTFKSIDLNPSRQRIAVHVKTPYGEVPLTALSLGYRTLMAWMIDLTVQMFARYPESPKPLHEAAVVLVDEIDLHLHPKWQRLLFSRLSAKFPNVQFIVTAHSPLIVQAATAQTNLVVLQRPPGASYVEIVRQPNSIRTWRLDQLMTSDLFGLPSARSPEYDAKYERKDALLRKPTLTRKEQAELAQIDEDLRSESPEEAHYLDILRRAAEHTEGGKKAERRLPQTRKPKV
;
A
#
# COMPACT_ATOMS: atom_id res chain seq x y z
N MET A 1 -12.98 -40.53 45.47
CA MET A 1 -12.36 -40.11 44.22
C MET A 1 -13.48 -39.63 43.28
N GLN A 2 -13.79 -38.33 43.32
CA GLN A 2 -14.78 -37.72 42.41
C GLN A 2 -14.10 -37.35 41.09
N LYS A 3 -14.59 -37.93 39.99
CA LYS A 3 -14.16 -37.54 38.63
C LYS A 3 -14.54 -36.10 38.38
N ARG A 4 -13.58 -35.18 38.31
CA ARG A 4 -13.77 -33.85 37.76
C ARG A 4 -14.12 -34.00 36.27
N SER A 5 -15.36 -33.71 35.93
CA SER A 5 -15.80 -33.57 34.53
C SER A 5 -15.04 -32.41 33.88
N ALA A 6 -14.30 -32.68 32.82
CA ALA A 6 -13.70 -31.65 32.00
C ALA A 6 -14.85 -30.82 31.43
N ARG A 7 -14.93 -29.54 31.82
CA ARG A 7 -15.82 -28.57 31.15
C ARG A 7 -15.44 -28.52 29.68
N LYS A 8 -16.42 -28.79 28.80
CA LYS A 8 -16.31 -28.49 27.37
C LYS A 8 -15.81 -27.03 27.24
N PRO A 9 -14.88 -26.77 26.32
CA PRO A 9 -14.51 -25.38 26.02
C PRO A 9 -15.82 -24.66 25.65
N ALA A 10 -16.12 -23.59 26.40
CA ALA A 10 -17.24 -22.72 26.08
C ALA A 10 -17.14 -22.32 24.62
N ASP A 11 -18.28 -22.39 23.90
CA ASP A 11 -18.40 -21.97 22.53
C ASP A 11 -17.78 -20.57 22.42
N ARG A 12 -16.57 -20.49 21.88
CA ARG A 12 -15.91 -19.23 21.60
C ARG A 12 -16.66 -18.62 20.43
N VAL A 13 -17.47 -17.63 20.72
CA VAL A 13 -18.02 -16.76 19.69
C VAL A 13 -16.85 -16.30 18.82
N PRO A 14 -16.88 -16.55 17.51
CA PRO A 14 -15.80 -16.12 16.64
C PRO A 14 -15.62 -14.60 16.80
N PRO A 15 -14.38 -14.11 16.84
CA PRO A 15 -14.12 -12.69 17.02
C PRO A 15 -14.80 -11.89 15.90
N THR A 16 -15.52 -10.86 16.29
CA THR A 16 -16.24 -9.98 15.35
C THR A 16 -15.22 -9.20 14.52
N PRO A 17 -15.28 -9.24 13.18
CA PRO A 17 -14.40 -8.46 12.32
C PRO A 17 -14.40 -6.98 12.68
N THR A 18 -13.23 -6.37 12.75
CA THR A 18 -13.03 -4.98 13.11
C THR A 18 -12.12 -4.27 12.11
N TYR A 19 -12.52 -3.07 11.67
CA TYR A 19 -11.80 -2.25 10.70
C TYR A 19 -11.68 -0.81 11.18
N PHE A 20 -10.73 -0.06 10.63
CA PHE A 20 -10.63 1.37 10.87
C PHE A 20 -11.62 2.16 10.01
N LEU A 21 -12.22 3.20 10.61
CA LEU A 21 -13.03 4.22 9.94
C LEU A 21 -12.28 5.55 9.81
N SER A 22 -11.50 5.91 10.82
CA SER A 22 -10.70 7.14 10.79
C SER A 22 -9.54 7.08 11.77
N LEU A 23 -8.53 7.90 11.51
CA LEU A 23 -7.46 8.24 12.44
C LEU A 23 -7.34 9.77 12.51
N THR A 24 -7.53 10.34 13.65
CA THR A 24 -7.28 11.76 13.92
C THR A 24 -5.96 11.92 14.66
N VAL A 25 -5.14 12.84 14.20
CA VAL A 25 -3.85 13.20 14.79
C VAL A 25 -3.77 14.70 15.02
N GLU A 26 -3.12 15.11 16.10
CA GLU A 26 -2.85 16.50 16.41
C GLU A 26 -1.46 16.60 17.01
N ASN A 27 -0.69 17.58 16.56
CA ASN A 27 0.67 17.84 17.02
C ASN A 27 1.61 16.63 16.95
N TYR A 28 1.49 15.84 15.90
CA TYR A 28 2.26 14.61 15.70
C TYR A 28 3.22 14.73 14.52
N ARG A 29 4.52 14.73 14.76
CA ARG A 29 5.59 14.78 13.74
C ARG A 29 5.37 15.91 12.71
N ALA A 30 5.03 15.57 11.46
CA ALA A 30 4.75 16.54 10.40
C ALA A 30 3.35 17.18 10.51
N PHE A 31 2.47 16.67 11.36
CA PHE A 31 1.08 17.11 11.51
C PHE A 31 0.96 18.05 12.72
N GLY A 32 0.73 19.34 12.49
CA GLY A 32 0.53 20.33 13.55
C GLY A 32 -0.92 20.41 14.01
N PRO A 33 -1.83 21.10 13.28
CA PRO A 33 -3.23 21.20 13.65
C PRO A 33 -3.93 19.84 13.65
N LYS A 34 -5.03 19.76 14.39
CA LYS A 34 -5.90 18.57 14.39
C LYS A 34 -6.40 18.24 13.00
N GLN A 35 -6.14 17.01 12.54
CA GLN A 35 -6.50 16.51 11.21
C GLN A 35 -6.95 15.07 11.26
N THR A 36 -7.83 14.71 10.35
CA THR A 36 -8.41 13.36 10.30
C THR A 36 -8.10 12.70 8.96
N LEU A 37 -7.44 11.55 9.03
CA LEU A 37 -7.35 10.59 7.94
C LEU A 37 -8.65 9.78 7.91
N ASP A 38 -9.52 10.08 6.95
CA ASP A 38 -10.75 9.32 6.71
C ASP A 38 -10.38 8.00 6.01
N LEU A 39 -10.73 6.88 6.60
CA LEU A 39 -10.52 5.52 6.11
C LEU A 39 -11.82 4.86 5.65
N SER A 40 -12.89 5.67 5.52
CA SER A 40 -14.21 5.23 5.08
C SER A 40 -14.39 5.40 3.56
N ASP A 41 -15.41 4.72 3.04
CA ASP A 41 -15.85 4.82 1.64
C ASP A 41 -16.64 6.10 1.33
N GLY A 42 -16.79 7.00 2.31
CA GLY A 42 -17.63 8.20 2.24
C GLY A 42 -19.09 7.99 2.64
N ASN A 43 -19.51 6.75 2.84
CA ASN A 43 -20.84 6.37 3.33
C ASN A 43 -20.79 5.84 4.77
N GLY A 44 -19.69 6.10 5.49
CA GLY A 44 -19.49 5.67 6.88
C GLY A 44 -19.16 4.18 7.04
N ARG A 45 -18.79 3.49 5.94
CA ARG A 45 -18.30 2.11 5.95
C ARG A 45 -16.79 2.10 5.72
N PRO A 46 -16.05 1.11 6.24
CA PRO A 46 -14.62 0.99 5.96
C PRO A 46 -14.36 0.91 4.45
N ALA A 47 -13.43 1.70 3.94
CA ALA A 47 -12.98 1.56 2.56
C ALA A 47 -12.13 0.28 2.43
N PRO A 48 -12.37 -0.59 1.42
CA PRO A 48 -11.53 -1.77 1.19
C PRO A 48 -10.07 -1.37 0.90
N TRP A 49 -9.88 -0.20 0.28
CA TRP A 49 -8.58 0.37 -0.04
C TRP A 49 -8.50 1.83 0.34
N THR A 50 -7.46 2.20 1.06
CA THR A 50 -7.02 3.59 1.24
C THR A 50 -5.59 3.72 0.75
N VAL A 51 -5.34 4.64 -0.18
CA VAL A 51 -4.01 4.95 -0.72
C VAL A 51 -3.61 6.33 -0.24
N ILE A 52 -2.47 6.40 0.45
CA ILE A 52 -1.89 7.63 0.96
C ILE A 52 -0.71 8.01 0.05
N LEU A 53 -0.88 9.08 -0.69
CA LEU A 53 0.11 9.67 -1.58
C LEU A 53 0.81 10.86 -0.92
N GLY A 54 1.92 11.29 -1.46
CA GLY A 54 2.65 12.49 -1.03
C GLY A 54 4.15 12.34 -1.20
N ASP A 55 4.86 13.44 -1.11
CA ASP A 55 6.31 13.51 -1.24
C ASP A 55 7.04 12.76 -0.11
N ASN A 56 8.34 12.58 -0.28
CA ASN A 56 9.18 12.03 0.77
C ASN A 56 9.20 12.99 1.99
N GLY A 57 9.13 12.40 3.18
CA GLY A 57 9.13 13.17 4.43
C GLY A 57 7.78 13.81 4.82
N THR A 58 6.70 13.60 4.06
CA THR A 58 5.36 14.14 4.42
C THR A 58 4.66 13.37 5.56
N GLY A 59 5.25 12.31 6.08
CA GLY A 59 4.69 11.60 7.23
C GLY A 59 3.84 10.37 6.90
N LYS A 60 3.89 9.84 5.65
CA LYS A 60 3.14 8.63 5.24
C LYS A 60 3.38 7.45 6.17
N THR A 61 4.64 7.04 6.33
CA THR A 61 5.05 5.96 7.26
C THR A 61 4.65 6.27 8.70
N SER A 62 4.69 7.54 9.11
CA SER A 62 4.28 7.97 10.46
C SER A 62 2.81 7.70 10.70
N LEU A 63 1.93 8.00 9.74
CA LEU A 63 0.50 7.68 9.84
C LEU A 63 0.27 6.17 9.93
N LEU A 64 0.96 5.35 9.11
CA LEU A 64 0.83 3.90 9.19
C LEU A 64 1.28 3.36 10.56
N ARG A 65 2.40 3.84 11.09
CA ARG A 65 2.87 3.45 12.43
C ARG A 65 1.87 3.89 13.51
N GLN A 66 1.27 5.05 13.36
CA GLN A 66 0.25 5.52 14.30
C GLN A 66 -1.04 4.67 14.24
N ILE A 67 -1.44 4.18 13.07
CA ILE A 67 -2.54 3.20 12.95
C ILE A 67 -2.20 1.92 13.74
N VAL A 68 -0.95 1.41 13.64
CA VAL A 68 -0.52 0.25 14.46
C VAL A 68 -0.62 0.56 15.95
N ASN A 69 -0.17 1.73 16.37
CA ASN A 69 -0.23 2.15 17.77
C ASN A 69 -1.67 2.25 18.30
N MET A 70 -2.64 2.49 17.42
CA MET A 70 -4.06 2.55 17.79
C MET A 70 -4.72 1.17 17.90
N VAL A 71 -4.02 0.06 17.57
CA VAL A 71 -4.56 -1.30 17.78
C VAL A 71 -4.61 -1.58 19.27
N PRO A 72 -5.80 -1.81 19.85
CA PRO A 72 -5.92 -2.11 21.26
C PRO A 72 -5.26 -3.44 21.59
N GLN A 73 -4.38 -3.44 22.59
CA GLN A 73 -3.78 -4.64 23.16
C GLN A 73 -4.36 -4.92 24.53
N PRO A 74 -4.71 -6.17 24.88
CA PRO A 74 -5.09 -6.52 26.23
C PRO A 74 -3.88 -6.38 27.14
N ARG A 75 -3.93 -5.47 28.11
CA ARG A 75 -2.93 -5.38 29.17
C ARG A 75 -3.06 -6.60 30.08
N PRO A 76 -2.00 -7.33 30.39
CA PRO A 76 -2.02 -8.25 31.53
C PRO A 76 -2.12 -7.42 32.81
N VAL A 77 -3.36 -7.28 33.33
CA VAL A 77 -3.60 -6.59 34.58
C VAL A 77 -3.06 -7.47 35.71
N HIS A 78 -1.96 -7.05 36.35
CA HIS A 78 -1.55 -7.53 37.67
C HIS A 78 -2.43 -6.82 38.74
N TRP A 79 -3.73 -7.15 38.75
CA TRP A 79 -4.59 -6.80 39.87
C TRP A 79 -4.80 -8.00 40.78
N PRO A 80 -5.05 -7.78 42.08
CA PRO A 80 -5.50 -8.84 42.97
C PRO A 80 -6.82 -9.44 42.50
N ALA A 81 -6.97 -10.76 42.68
CA ALA A 81 -7.92 -11.63 41.98
C ALA A 81 -9.43 -11.48 42.31
N ASP A 82 -9.91 -10.37 42.80
CA ASP A 82 -11.22 -10.29 43.45
C ASP A 82 -12.32 -9.52 42.68
N GLU A 83 -12.03 -8.98 41.50
CA GLU A 83 -13.12 -8.42 40.66
C GLU A 83 -13.00 -8.94 39.21
N PRO A 84 -14.09 -9.45 38.61
CA PRO A 84 -14.13 -9.73 37.18
C PRO A 84 -14.11 -8.40 36.44
N GLY A 85 -12.93 -7.80 36.31
CA GLY A 85 -12.71 -6.48 35.78
C GLY A 85 -12.68 -6.49 34.26
N ASN A 86 -13.24 -5.45 33.69
CA ASN A 86 -13.06 -5.06 32.30
C ASN A 86 -11.57 -5.04 31.94
N ALA A 87 -11.19 -5.78 30.91
CA ALA A 87 -9.83 -5.69 30.36
C ALA A 87 -9.59 -4.24 29.93
N VAL A 88 -8.64 -3.57 30.57
CA VAL A 88 -8.19 -2.26 30.12
C VAL A 88 -7.39 -2.49 28.87
N LEU A 89 -7.88 -1.96 27.74
CA LEU A 89 -7.18 -2.02 26.47
C LEU A 89 -6.21 -0.84 26.42
N GLU A 90 -4.92 -1.11 26.25
CA GLU A 90 -3.93 -0.08 26.01
C GLU A 90 -3.59 -0.02 24.52
N PRO A 91 -3.23 1.17 24.01
CA PRO A 91 -2.67 1.28 22.69
C PRO A 91 -1.39 0.45 22.61
N PHE A 92 -1.09 -0.11 21.44
CA PHE A 92 0.15 -0.81 21.17
C PHE A 92 1.31 0.22 21.20
N ALA A 93 1.72 0.61 22.39
CA ALA A 93 2.97 1.32 22.57
C ALA A 93 4.10 0.34 22.23
N VAL A 94 4.96 0.71 21.30
CA VAL A 94 6.18 -0.05 21.02
C VAL A 94 6.97 -0.15 22.30
N ALA A 95 6.77 -1.27 23.00
CA ALA A 95 7.45 -1.55 24.25
C ALA A 95 8.95 -1.59 23.96
N GLY A 96 9.71 -0.65 24.51
CA GLY A 96 11.15 -0.70 24.57
C GLY A 96 11.93 0.32 23.75
N GLN A 97 11.34 1.40 23.31
CA GLN A 97 12.10 2.53 22.81
C GLN A 97 11.93 3.73 23.77
N ASP A 98 12.99 4.10 24.46
CA ASP A 98 13.17 5.38 25.18
C ASP A 98 13.22 6.58 24.22
N ALA A 99 12.53 6.49 23.06
CA ALA A 99 12.44 7.61 22.15
C ALA A 99 11.41 8.61 22.69
N PRO A 100 11.75 9.88 22.78
CA PRO A 100 10.77 10.89 23.18
C PRO A 100 9.57 10.81 22.23
N PRO A 101 8.35 11.05 22.72
CA PRO A 101 7.16 11.05 21.88
C PRO A 101 7.38 11.99 20.70
N ASP A 102 7.04 11.52 19.51
CA ASP A 102 7.22 12.25 18.24
C ASP A 102 6.25 13.44 18.14
N VAL A 103 6.36 14.36 19.05
CA VAL A 103 5.53 15.57 19.13
C VAL A 103 5.98 16.57 18.08
N HIS A 104 5.04 17.28 17.46
CA HIS A 104 5.32 18.34 16.50
C HIS A 104 6.17 19.44 17.15
N LEU A 105 7.12 20.01 16.38
CA LEU A 105 8.05 21.00 16.87
C LEU A 105 7.31 22.21 17.48
N GLY A 106 7.56 22.46 18.76
CA GLY A 106 6.98 23.57 19.53
C GLY A 106 5.66 23.25 20.24
N ALA A 107 5.11 22.05 20.09
CA ALA A 107 3.91 21.61 20.85
C ALA A 107 4.28 20.98 22.19
N ALA A 108 3.39 21.10 23.17
CA ALA A 108 3.57 20.53 24.51
C ALA A 108 3.16 19.04 24.60
N GLY A 109 2.45 18.52 23.59
CA GLY A 109 1.98 17.15 23.54
C GLY A 109 1.29 16.85 22.21
N ALA A 110 0.91 15.59 22.00
CA ALA A 110 0.19 15.12 20.83
C ALA A 110 -1.08 14.36 21.23
N SER A 111 -2.15 14.46 20.46
CA SER A 111 -3.39 13.72 20.67
C SER A 111 -3.75 12.84 19.48
N PHE A 112 -4.37 11.69 19.78
CA PHE A 112 -4.75 10.68 18.80
C PHE A 112 -6.14 10.14 19.10
N HIS A 113 -6.92 9.97 18.04
CA HIS A 113 -8.24 9.39 18.12
C HIS A 113 -8.48 8.49 16.90
N ALA A 114 -8.96 7.27 17.13
CA ALA A 114 -9.35 6.38 16.03
C ALA A 114 -10.79 5.90 16.21
N GLU A 115 -11.52 5.84 15.10
CA GLU A 115 -12.84 5.24 15.04
C GLU A 115 -12.78 3.90 14.29
N TYR A 116 -13.59 2.95 14.74
CA TYR A 116 -13.66 1.61 14.21
C TYR A 116 -15.09 1.23 13.84
N ALA A 117 -15.22 0.44 12.78
CA ALA A 117 -16.43 -0.31 12.48
C ALA A 117 -16.21 -1.78 12.86
N TYR A 118 -17.19 -2.39 13.52
CA TYR A 118 -17.17 -3.80 13.83
C TYR A 118 -18.54 -4.45 13.57
N GLY A 119 -18.54 -5.72 13.22
CA GLY A 119 -19.76 -6.47 12.91
C GLY A 119 -19.45 -7.72 12.10
N GLU A 120 -20.47 -8.57 11.89
CA GLU A 120 -20.33 -9.72 10.99
C GLU A 120 -20.12 -9.22 9.56
N VAL A 121 -18.94 -9.40 8.98
CA VAL A 121 -18.64 -9.02 7.60
C VAL A 121 -18.54 -10.25 6.72
N LEU A 122 -19.42 -10.36 5.73
CA LEU A 122 -19.28 -11.29 4.61
C LEU A 122 -18.74 -10.62 3.34
N SER A 123 -18.94 -9.31 3.18
CA SER A 123 -18.33 -8.50 2.12
C SER A 123 -18.42 -7.01 2.47
N PHE A 124 -17.55 -6.15 1.91
CA PHE A 124 -17.64 -4.70 2.08
C PHE A 124 -18.95 -4.09 1.50
N ALA A 125 -19.69 -4.83 0.68
CA ALA A 125 -20.83 -4.29 -0.07
C ALA A 125 -22.14 -4.16 0.73
N ASN A 126 -22.38 -4.94 1.81
CA ASN A 126 -23.78 -5.17 2.28
C ASN A 126 -23.96 -5.14 3.81
N LYS A 127 -23.38 -4.16 4.57
CA LYS A 127 -23.50 -4.31 6.03
C LYS A 127 -23.68 -3.06 6.85
N THR A 128 -24.46 -3.28 7.92
CA THR A 128 -24.55 -2.38 9.07
C THR A 128 -23.37 -2.68 10.00
N PHE A 129 -22.58 -1.66 10.31
CA PHE A 129 -21.49 -1.74 11.26
C PHE A 129 -21.85 -1.03 12.55
N ASN A 130 -21.45 -1.58 13.69
CA ASN A 130 -21.39 -0.85 14.92
C ASN A 130 -20.11 0.01 14.95
N LYS A 131 -20.11 1.08 15.74
CA LYS A 131 -18.95 1.98 15.86
C LYS A 131 -18.37 1.93 17.26
N ALA A 132 -17.05 2.01 17.34
CA ALA A 132 -16.30 2.18 18.58
C ALA A 132 -15.20 3.22 18.37
N ALA A 133 -14.66 3.77 19.44
CA ALA A 133 -13.57 4.72 19.39
C ALA A 133 -12.53 4.46 20.48
N LEU A 134 -11.30 4.81 20.17
CA LEU A 134 -10.15 4.81 21.09
C LEU A 134 -9.44 6.15 20.98
N SER A 135 -9.14 6.77 22.10
CA SER A 135 -8.37 8.01 22.16
C SER A 135 -7.25 7.89 23.16
N TYR A 136 -6.12 8.50 22.88
CA TYR A 136 -5.07 8.74 23.88
C TYR A 136 -4.31 10.03 23.59
N GLU A 137 -3.71 10.57 24.62
CA GLU A 137 -2.88 11.77 24.59
C GLU A 137 -1.50 11.44 25.12
N ILE A 138 -0.49 12.06 24.53
CA ILE A 138 0.91 11.99 24.98
C ILE A 138 1.31 13.41 25.32
N ASN A 139 1.69 13.65 26.59
CA ASN A 139 2.39 14.85 26.99
C ASN A 139 3.89 14.54 27.04
N LEU A 140 4.75 15.57 26.98
CA LEU A 140 6.21 15.42 27.02
C LEU A 140 6.72 14.66 28.27
N ASP A 141 5.94 14.68 29.37
CA ASP A 141 6.32 14.09 30.66
C ASP A 141 5.55 12.80 30.99
N ASP A 142 4.47 12.46 30.28
CA ASP A 142 3.68 11.26 30.60
C ASP A 142 2.70 10.87 29.47
N ILE A 143 2.32 9.59 29.44
CA ILE A 143 1.29 9.06 28.54
C ILE A 143 -0.03 9.02 29.32
N ILE A 144 -0.97 9.91 28.96
CA ILE A 144 -2.30 9.97 29.56
C ILE A 144 -3.24 9.08 28.76
N HIS A 145 -3.74 8.03 29.38
CA HIS A 145 -4.72 7.12 28.76
C HIS A 145 -6.13 7.69 28.88
N SER A 146 -6.84 7.75 27.78
CA SER A 146 -8.28 8.01 27.81
C SER A 146 -9.09 6.91 27.12
N ASN A 147 -10.08 6.46 27.85
CA ASN A 147 -11.26 5.66 27.55
C ASN A 147 -11.31 4.82 26.26
N THR A 148 -11.40 3.52 26.46
CA THR A 148 -11.84 2.55 25.47
C THR A 148 -13.28 2.12 25.73
N THR A 149 -14.13 2.24 24.73
CA THR A 149 -15.54 1.86 24.82
C THR A 149 -15.88 0.56 24.12
N ASN A 150 -15.07 -0.49 24.15
CA ASN A 150 -15.59 -1.83 23.84
C ASN A 150 -14.54 -2.95 23.85
N ALA A 151 -14.81 -4.04 24.55
CA ALA A 151 -14.03 -5.28 24.56
C ALA A 151 -13.96 -6.01 23.21
N GLN A 152 -14.77 -5.65 22.23
CA GLN A 152 -14.82 -6.28 20.90
C GLN A 152 -13.69 -5.83 19.97
N ILE A 153 -13.05 -4.69 20.24
CA ILE A 153 -11.92 -4.18 19.42
C ILE A 153 -10.68 -5.07 19.54
N SER A 154 -10.51 -5.82 20.63
CA SER A 154 -9.40 -6.75 20.82
C SER A 154 -9.33 -7.88 19.79
N ALA A 155 -10.35 -8.04 18.97
CA ALA A 155 -10.44 -9.06 17.92
C ALA A 155 -9.80 -8.64 16.58
N MET A 156 -9.32 -7.39 16.45
CA MET A 156 -8.73 -6.90 15.20
C MET A 156 -7.51 -7.75 14.80
N LYS A 157 -7.56 -8.26 13.57
CA LYS A 157 -6.43 -8.98 12.96
C LYS A 157 -5.71 -8.03 12.03
N MET A 158 -4.49 -7.65 12.40
CA MET A 158 -3.68 -6.72 11.62
C MET A 158 -2.37 -7.35 11.18
N VAL A 159 -1.92 -6.96 9.98
CA VAL A 159 -0.59 -7.23 9.45
C VAL A 159 -0.03 -5.92 8.90
N ALA A 160 1.23 -5.61 9.14
CA ALA A 160 1.83 -4.34 8.73
C ALA A 160 3.22 -4.55 8.13
N TYR A 161 3.43 -3.98 6.95
CA TYR A 161 4.65 -4.10 6.17
C TYR A 161 5.32 -2.74 5.98
N GLY A 162 6.61 -2.65 6.33
CA GLY A 162 7.45 -1.49 6.07
C GLY A 162 7.88 -1.42 4.60
N ALA A 163 8.44 -0.29 4.19
CA ALA A 163 9.04 -0.12 2.87
C ALA A 163 10.24 -1.06 2.69
N ASN A 164 11.11 -1.12 3.69
CA ASN A 164 12.19 -2.10 3.71
C ASN A 164 11.67 -3.45 4.20
N ARG A 165 11.37 -4.34 3.26
CA ARG A 165 10.86 -5.70 3.47
C ARG A 165 11.91 -6.71 3.06
N PRO A 166 12.98 -6.92 3.86
CA PRO A 166 14.03 -7.86 3.48
C PRO A 166 13.45 -9.27 3.37
N ILE A 167 13.83 -9.94 2.28
CA ILE A 167 13.44 -11.33 2.05
C ILE A 167 14.11 -12.17 3.12
N GLY A 168 13.33 -12.93 3.88
CA GLY A 168 13.86 -13.83 4.89
C GLY A 168 14.76 -14.88 4.26
N SER A 169 15.97 -15.02 4.78
CA SER A 169 16.97 -15.99 4.33
C SER A 169 17.43 -16.93 5.45
N GLY A 170 16.91 -16.76 6.65
CA GLY A 170 17.21 -17.57 7.82
C GLY A 170 16.32 -18.81 7.97
N SER A 171 16.38 -19.43 9.15
CA SER A 171 15.53 -20.55 9.51
C SER A 171 14.14 -20.09 9.95
N LEU A 172 13.11 -20.89 9.64
CA LEU A 172 11.76 -20.68 10.16
C LEU A 172 11.70 -20.68 11.69
N SER A 173 12.64 -21.33 12.36
CA SER A 173 12.74 -21.31 13.81
C SER A 173 13.10 -19.95 14.39
N GLU A 174 13.70 -19.07 13.58
CA GLU A 174 14.06 -17.70 13.95
C GLU A 174 12.98 -16.68 13.53
N TYR A 175 12.01 -17.13 12.75
CA TYR A 175 10.91 -16.27 12.31
C TYR A 175 9.88 -16.07 13.43
N HIS A 176 9.63 -14.83 13.75
CA HIS A 176 8.57 -14.44 14.68
C HIS A 176 7.29 -14.08 13.90
N PRO A 177 6.18 -14.79 14.09
CA PRO A 177 4.92 -14.56 13.36
C PRO A 177 4.18 -13.30 13.85
N ASP A 178 4.89 -12.31 14.36
CA ASP A 178 4.33 -10.99 14.67
C ASP A 178 4.19 -10.20 13.38
N GLY A 179 3.00 -10.15 12.85
CA GLY A 179 2.70 -9.48 11.59
C GLY A 179 2.87 -7.97 11.60
N LEU A 180 3.27 -7.33 12.70
CA LEU A 180 3.47 -5.88 12.82
C LEU A 180 4.95 -5.49 12.72
N ARG A 181 5.86 -6.41 12.96
CA ARG A 181 7.30 -6.13 13.07
C ARG A 181 7.91 -5.51 11.82
N SER A 182 7.48 -5.89 10.63
CA SER A 182 8.04 -5.36 9.39
C SER A 182 7.88 -3.84 9.25
N LEU A 183 6.82 -3.26 9.81
CA LEU A 183 6.60 -1.80 9.82
C LEU A 183 7.19 -1.12 11.07
N THR A 184 7.20 -1.81 12.22
CA THR A 184 7.55 -1.21 13.51
C THR A 184 9.03 -1.38 13.86
N VAL A 185 9.67 -2.45 13.38
CA VAL A 185 11.08 -2.76 13.63
C VAL A 185 11.85 -2.68 12.32
N GLU A 186 12.86 -1.84 12.31
CA GLU A 186 13.69 -1.67 11.12
C GLU A 186 14.39 -2.98 10.72
N ASN A 187 14.44 -3.24 9.42
CA ASN A 187 15.06 -4.45 8.85
C ASN A 187 14.50 -5.78 9.34
N SER A 188 13.27 -5.82 9.88
CA SER A 188 12.63 -7.08 10.25
C SER A 188 12.33 -7.91 8.99
N PRO A 189 12.92 -9.12 8.85
CA PRO A 189 12.74 -9.93 7.66
C PRO A 189 11.34 -10.54 7.60
N LEU A 190 10.85 -10.72 6.38
CA LEU A 190 9.66 -11.52 6.08
C LEU A 190 9.94 -13.01 6.35
N VAL A 191 8.88 -13.82 6.30
CA VAL A 191 9.03 -15.28 6.39
C VAL A 191 10.05 -15.78 5.35
N PRO A 192 10.96 -16.70 5.73
CA PRO A 192 11.84 -17.34 4.75
C PRO A 192 11.04 -18.17 3.75
N ALA A 193 10.65 -17.54 2.64
CA ALA A 193 9.67 -18.08 1.70
C ALA A 193 10.08 -19.45 1.12
N GLU A 194 11.36 -19.59 0.74
CA GLU A 194 11.87 -20.86 0.20
C GLU A 194 11.80 -21.97 1.24
N GLU A 195 12.23 -21.72 2.48
CA GLU A 195 12.21 -22.71 3.56
C GLU A 195 10.77 -23.07 3.93
N TRP A 196 9.87 -22.08 4.00
CA TRP A 196 8.46 -22.34 4.27
C TRP A 196 7.83 -23.25 3.20
N LEU A 197 8.08 -22.99 1.92
CA LEU A 197 7.57 -23.81 0.82
C LEU A 197 8.13 -25.23 0.89
N LEU A 198 9.44 -25.39 1.16
CA LEU A 198 10.07 -26.70 1.33
C LEU A 198 9.49 -27.47 2.53
N GLN A 199 9.26 -26.78 3.64
CA GLN A 199 8.67 -27.40 4.83
C GLN A 199 7.23 -27.86 4.54
N GLN A 200 6.41 -27.05 3.87
CA GLN A 200 5.05 -27.46 3.50
C GLN A 200 5.06 -28.65 2.53
N ASP A 201 5.95 -28.70 1.56
CA ASP A 201 6.09 -29.84 0.64
C ASP A 201 6.52 -31.12 1.40
N LEU A 202 7.48 -31.02 2.30
CA LEU A 202 7.92 -32.13 3.16
C LEU A 202 6.77 -32.67 4.03
N LEU A 203 6.04 -31.77 4.70
CA LEU A 203 4.89 -32.13 5.54
C LEU A 203 3.76 -32.75 4.70
N ALA A 204 3.51 -32.23 3.50
CA ALA A 204 2.51 -32.74 2.59
C ALA A 204 2.80 -34.18 2.11
N ARG A 205 4.09 -34.56 2.04
CA ARG A 205 4.54 -35.90 1.60
C ARG A 205 4.67 -36.89 2.77
N HIS A 206 5.11 -36.43 3.93
CA HIS A 206 5.54 -37.30 5.04
C HIS A 206 4.89 -36.97 6.39
N GLY A 207 4.02 -35.94 6.48
CA GLY A 207 3.41 -35.51 7.74
C GLY A 207 2.31 -36.46 8.22
N ASN A 208 2.50 -37.05 9.39
CA ASN A 208 1.50 -37.88 10.04
C ASN A 208 0.42 -36.99 10.69
N GLY A 209 -0.77 -36.91 10.08
CA GLY A 209 -1.88 -36.09 10.57
C GLY A 209 -1.97 -34.71 9.90
N ASP A 210 -0.86 -34.00 9.71
CA ASP A 210 -0.82 -32.65 9.17
C ASP A 210 -0.66 -32.58 7.64
N ALA A 211 -0.46 -33.72 6.99
CA ALA A 211 -0.20 -33.80 5.56
C ALA A 211 -1.29 -33.15 4.69
N LYS A 212 -2.56 -33.32 5.06
CA LYS A 212 -3.69 -32.74 4.33
C LYS A 212 -3.68 -31.22 4.44
N GLN A 213 -3.46 -30.68 5.61
CA GLN A 213 -3.41 -29.23 5.86
C GLN A 213 -2.21 -28.59 5.14
N ALA A 214 -1.02 -29.19 5.23
CA ALA A 214 0.18 -28.74 4.54
C ALA A 214 -0.02 -28.72 3.01
N LYS A 215 -0.62 -29.76 2.46
CA LYS A 215 -0.94 -29.84 1.03
C LYS A 215 -1.90 -28.73 0.59
N GLU A 216 -2.92 -28.45 1.40
CA GLU A 216 -3.89 -27.38 1.10
C GLU A 216 -3.25 -25.99 1.19
N ARG A 217 -2.42 -25.73 2.22
CA ARG A 217 -1.66 -24.49 2.37
C ARG A 217 -0.71 -24.28 1.19
N LEU A 218 0.02 -25.30 0.79
CA LEU A 218 0.91 -25.24 -0.35
C LEU A 218 0.16 -24.93 -1.66
N ARG A 219 -0.96 -25.60 -1.90
CA ARG A 219 -1.81 -25.33 -3.07
C ARG A 219 -2.34 -23.90 -3.07
N THR A 220 -2.81 -23.41 -1.92
CA THR A 220 -3.33 -22.05 -1.78
C THR A 220 -2.25 -21.02 -2.13
N VAL A 221 -1.02 -21.18 -1.61
CA VAL A 221 0.08 -20.28 -1.91
C VAL A 221 0.47 -20.34 -3.40
N ILE A 222 0.63 -21.53 -3.98
CA ILE A 222 0.98 -21.67 -5.40
C ILE A 222 -0.09 -21.04 -6.29
N ALA A 223 -1.37 -21.30 -6.01
CA ALA A 223 -2.48 -20.69 -6.76
C ALA A 223 -2.49 -19.16 -6.64
N LEU A 224 -2.24 -18.62 -5.43
CA LEU A 224 -2.12 -17.19 -5.19
C LEU A 224 -1.01 -16.58 -6.04
N LEU A 225 0.19 -17.17 -6.03
CA LEU A 225 1.34 -16.67 -6.77
C LEU A 225 1.09 -16.67 -8.29
N LYS A 226 0.47 -17.73 -8.81
CA LYS A 226 0.09 -17.83 -10.25
C LYS A 226 -0.91 -16.76 -10.65
N ASP A 227 -1.90 -16.48 -9.80
CA ASP A 227 -2.97 -15.53 -10.10
C ASP A 227 -2.55 -14.06 -9.91
N LEU A 228 -1.60 -13.79 -9.02
CA LEU A 228 -1.13 -12.43 -8.76
C LEU A 228 -0.10 -11.95 -9.78
N LEU A 229 0.71 -12.86 -10.31
CA LEU A 229 1.71 -12.56 -11.32
C LEU A 229 1.09 -12.59 -12.72
N PRO A 230 1.65 -11.88 -13.71
CA PRO A 230 1.19 -11.97 -15.09
C PRO A 230 1.16 -13.42 -15.58
N GLU A 231 0.12 -13.79 -16.34
CA GLU A 231 -0.15 -15.18 -16.76
C GLU A 231 1.02 -15.85 -17.48
N ASP A 232 1.87 -15.04 -18.11
CA ASP A 232 3.02 -15.53 -18.88
C ASP A 232 4.31 -15.65 -18.06
N ASP A 233 4.38 -15.08 -16.85
CA ASP A 233 5.64 -14.95 -16.14
C ASP A 233 5.94 -16.13 -15.19
N ILE A 234 4.91 -16.67 -14.52
CA ILE A 234 5.05 -17.82 -13.61
C ILE A 234 3.95 -18.85 -13.89
N GLN A 235 4.37 -19.99 -14.41
CA GLN A 235 3.47 -21.10 -14.77
C GLN A 235 3.27 -22.07 -13.61
N ASP A 236 4.33 -22.35 -12.83
CA ASP A 236 4.25 -23.28 -11.71
C ASP A 236 5.41 -23.10 -10.72
N VAL A 237 5.29 -23.70 -9.53
CA VAL A 237 6.34 -23.79 -8.51
C VAL A 237 6.63 -25.27 -8.29
N THR A 238 7.89 -25.67 -8.43
CA THR A 238 8.33 -27.05 -8.34
C THR A 238 9.47 -27.21 -7.34
N PHE A 239 9.68 -28.44 -6.87
CA PHE A 239 10.69 -28.78 -5.87
C PHE A 239 11.67 -29.77 -6.49
N LYS A 240 12.93 -29.37 -6.62
CA LYS A 240 13.96 -30.19 -7.30
C LYS A 240 15.19 -30.34 -6.41
N SER A 241 15.80 -31.51 -6.52
CA SER A 241 17.14 -31.74 -5.98
C SER A 241 18.17 -31.02 -6.84
N ILE A 242 19.04 -30.26 -6.19
CA ILE A 242 20.21 -29.64 -6.81
C ILE A 242 21.46 -30.31 -6.24
N ASP A 243 22.31 -30.80 -7.13
CA ASP A 243 23.63 -31.33 -6.77
C ASP A 243 24.60 -30.16 -6.61
N LEU A 244 24.95 -29.81 -5.39
CA LEU A 244 25.93 -28.75 -5.11
C LEU A 244 27.37 -29.29 -5.29
N ASN A 245 27.57 -30.57 -4.97
CA ASN A 245 28.76 -31.36 -5.24
C ASN A 245 28.41 -32.85 -5.00
N PRO A 246 29.29 -33.85 -5.35
CA PRO A 246 28.99 -35.27 -5.20
C PRO A 246 28.55 -35.73 -3.80
N SER A 247 28.83 -34.94 -2.77
CA SER A 247 28.50 -35.25 -1.37
C SER A 247 27.39 -34.41 -0.75
N ARG A 248 26.78 -33.48 -1.53
CA ARG A 248 25.83 -32.50 -0.96
C ARG A 248 24.68 -32.24 -1.92
N GLN A 249 23.56 -32.89 -1.68
CA GLN A 249 22.31 -32.62 -2.38
C GLN A 249 21.48 -31.64 -1.52
N ARG A 250 20.84 -30.67 -2.17
CA ARG A 250 19.88 -29.75 -1.57
C ARG A 250 18.61 -29.76 -2.42
N ILE A 251 17.46 -29.81 -1.75
CA ILE A 251 16.21 -29.52 -2.41
C ILE A 251 16.07 -28.00 -2.49
N ALA A 252 15.71 -27.47 -3.65
CA ALA A 252 15.44 -26.05 -3.85
C ALA A 252 14.10 -25.85 -4.55
N VAL A 253 13.50 -24.68 -4.27
CA VAL A 253 12.29 -24.25 -4.95
C VAL A 253 12.65 -23.70 -6.33
N HIS A 254 12.02 -24.23 -7.35
CA HIS A 254 12.13 -23.75 -8.73
C HIS A 254 10.80 -23.14 -9.18
N VAL A 255 10.93 -22.16 -10.03
CA VAL A 255 9.79 -21.48 -10.67
C VAL A 255 9.83 -21.78 -12.15
N LYS A 256 8.73 -22.29 -12.68
CA LYS A 256 8.57 -22.54 -14.11
C LYS A 256 8.13 -21.24 -14.78
N THR A 257 8.96 -20.74 -15.69
CA THR A 257 8.72 -19.55 -16.49
C THR A 257 8.59 -19.92 -17.98
N PRO A 258 8.15 -19.05 -18.87
CA PRO A 258 8.16 -19.29 -20.32
C PRO A 258 9.52 -19.61 -20.91
N TYR A 259 10.58 -19.16 -20.24
CA TYR A 259 11.97 -19.33 -20.66
C TYR A 259 12.66 -20.57 -20.05
N GLY A 260 11.93 -21.31 -19.21
CA GLY A 260 12.44 -22.51 -18.53
C GLY A 260 12.23 -22.46 -17.01
N GLU A 261 12.73 -23.47 -16.34
CA GLU A 261 12.70 -23.54 -14.87
C GLU A 261 13.95 -22.93 -14.28
N VAL A 262 13.76 -22.00 -13.37
CA VAL A 262 14.84 -21.30 -12.67
C VAL A 262 14.67 -21.42 -11.15
N PRO A 263 15.76 -21.48 -10.36
CA PRO A 263 15.66 -21.41 -8.91
C PRO A 263 14.95 -20.11 -8.48
N LEU A 264 14.17 -20.16 -7.41
CA LEU A 264 13.49 -18.99 -6.82
C LEU A 264 14.48 -17.84 -6.56
N THR A 265 15.69 -18.17 -6.13
CA THR A 265 16.76 -17.21 -5.84
C THR A 265 17.34 -16.53 -7.09
N ALA A 266 17.15 -17.09 -8.29
CA ALA A 266 17.61 -16.53 -9.55
C ALA A 266 16.60 -15.56 -10.18
N LEU A 267 15.38 -15.45 -9.64
CA LEU A 267 14.42 -14.46 -10.11
C LEU A 267 14.88 -13.04 -9.82
N SER A 268 14.41 -12.07 -10.60
CA SER A 268 14.68 -10.65 -10.32
C SER A 268 14.20 -10.24 -8.93
N LEU A 269 14.78 -9.18 -8.40
CA LEU A 269 14.44 -8.67 -7.05
C LEU A 269 12.94 -8.39 -6.93
N GLY A 270 12.32 -7.79 -7.94
CA GLY A 270 10.89 -7.46 -7.93
C GLY A 270 10.01 -8.71 -7.76
N TYR A 271 10.28 -9.78 -8.51
CA TYR A 271 9.58 -11.07 -8.36
C TYR A 271 9.78 -11.66 -6.98
N ARG A 272 11.03 -11.72 -6.51
CA ARG A 272 11.33 -12.30 -5.20
C ARG A 272 10.66 -11.54 -4.06
N THR A 273 10.69 -10.21 -4.10
CA THR A 273 10.06 -9.35 -3.08
C THR A 273 8.55 -9.55 -3.07
N LEU A 274 7.90 -9.55 -4.25
CA LEU A 274 6.46 -9.77 -4.33
C LEU A 274 6.07 -11.16 -3.84
N MET A 275 6.79 -12.21 -4.26
CA MET A 275 6.53 -13.57 -3.81
C MET A 275 6.73 -13.71 -2.30
N ALA A 276 7.84 -13.19 -1.75
CA ALA A 276 8.10 -13.25 -0.32
C ALA A 276 7.01 -12.54 0.49
N TRP A 277 6.59 -11.34 0.06
CA TRP A 277 5.52 -10.60 0.71
C TRP A 277 4.18 -11.35 0.64
N MET A 278 3.81 -11.93 -0.52
CA MET A 278 2.56 -12.67 -0.67
C MET A 278 2.55 -13.97 0.14
N ILE A 279 3.69 -14.67 0.18
CA ILE A 279 3.82 -15.85 1.04
C ILE A 279 3.69 -15.45 2.51
N ASP A 280 4.40 -14.40 2.94
CA ASP A 280 4.31 -13.92 4.32
C ASP A 280 2.87 -13.55 4.71
N LEU A 281 2.19 -12.73 3.90
CA LEU A 281 0.79 -12.36 4.15
C LEU A 281 -0.11 -13.61 4.28
N THR A 282 0.10 -14.59 3.40
CA THR A 282 -0.68 -15.84 3.44
C THR A 282 -0.39 -16.65 4.71
N VAL A 283 0.87 -16.74 5.11
CA VAL A 283 1.28 -17.40 6.35
C VAL A 283 0.68 -16.69 7.57
N GLN A 284 0.67 -15.37 7.57
CA GLN A 284 0.04 -14.57 8.62
C GLN A 284 -1.48 -14.84 8.69
N MET A 285 -2.16 -14.98 7.56
CA MET A 285 -3.58 -15.30 7.53
C MET A 285 -3.85 -16.73 8.02
N PHE A 286 -3.01 -17.72 7.66
CA PHE A 286 -3.11 -19.07 8.20
C PHE A 286 -2.92 -19.12 9.71
N ALA A 287 -1.99 -18.33 10.25
CA ALA A 287 -1.74 -18.28 11.69
C ALA A 287 -2.89 -17.61 12.46
N ARG A 288 -3.55 -16.61 11.87
CA ARG A 288 -4.67 -15.88 12.50
C ARG A 288 -5.99 -16.62 12.42
N TYR A 289 -6.15 -17.49 11.42
CA TYR A 289 -7.37 -18.21 11.13
C TYR A 289 -7.10 -19.72 10.90
N PRO A 290 -6.52 -20.41 11.91
CA PRO A 290 -6.09 -21.81 11.76
C PRO A 290 -7.25 -22.78 11.47
N GLU A 291 -8.46 -22.46 11.95
CA GLU A 291 -9.65 -23.31 11.79
C GLU A 291 -10.51 -22.92 10.57
N SER A 292 -10.19 -21.82 9.88
CA SER A 292 -10.96 -21.40 8.72
C SER A 292 -10.66 -22.27 7.50
N PRO A 293 -11.67 -22.73 6.78
CA PRO A 293 -11.49 -23.43 5.50
C PRO A 293 -11.00 -22.49 4.38
N LYS A 294 -11.15 -21.15 4.55
CA LYS A 294 -10.74 -20.12 3.60
C LYS A 294 -10.06 -18.95 4.28
N PRO A 295 -8.87 -19.15 4.87
CA PRO A 295 -8.21 -18.11 5.68
C PRO A 295 -7.99 -16.80 4.94
N LEU A 296 -7.72 -16.81 3.63
CA LEU A 296 -7.50 -15.59 2.83
C LEU A 296 -8.78 -14.77 2.63
N HIS A 297 -9.96 -15.34 2.84
CA HIS A 297 -11.24 -14.64 2.75
C HIS A 297 -11.71 -14.08 4.09
N GLU A 298 -10.93 -14.29 5.14
CA GLU A 298 -11.25 -13.77 6.47
C GLU A 298 -10.91 -12.29 6.61
N ALA A 299 -11.48 -11.65 7.64
CA ALA A 299 -11.36 -10.24 7.87
C ALA A 299 -10.00 -9.86 8.47
N ALA A 300 -9.29 -8.91 7.87
CA ALA A 300 -8.04 -8.36 8.41
C ALA A 300 -7.84 -6.91 7.98
N VAL A 301 -6.95 -6.21 8.68
CA VAL A 301 -6.40 -4.93 8.25
C VAL A 301 -4.94 -5.15 7.84
N VAL A 302 -4.60 -4.72 6.63
CA VAL A 302 -3.24 -4.87 6.10
C VAL A 302 -2.68 -3.49 5.76
N LEU A 303 -1.59 -3.14 6.43
CA LEU A 303 -0.86 -1.90 6.17
C LEU A 303 0.36 -2.21 5.31
N VAL A 304 0.60 -1.41 4.27
CA VAL A 304 1.78 -1.59 3.41
C VAL A 304 2.40 -0.24 3.10
N ASP A 305 3.60 -0.03 3.60
CA ASP A 305 4.39 1.15 3.25
C ASP A 305 5.05 0.94 1.88
N GLU A 306 4.96 1.94 1.00
CA GLU A 306 5.49 1.90 -0.38
C GLU A 306 5.09 0.62 -1.15
N ILE A 307 3.78 0.43 -1.36
CA ILE A 307 3.25 -0.79 -1.98
C ILE A 307 3.76 -0.99 -3.42
N ASP A 308 4.10 0.08 -4.12
CA ASP A 308 4.61 0.13 -5.48
C ASP A 308 6.12 -0.18 -5.61
N LEU A 309 6.83 -0.22 -4.48
CA LEU A 309 8.28 -0.43 -4.47
C LEU A 309 8.66 -1.77 -5.11
N HIS A 310 9.61 -1.72 -6.04
CA HIS A 310 10.11 -2.86 -6.83
C HIS A 310 9.09 -3.54 -7.74
N LEU A 311 7.87 -3.03 -7.86
CA LEU A 311 6.86 -3.58 -8.75
C LEU A 311 7.00 -3.04 -10.18
N HIS A 312 6.98 -3.94 -11.16
CA HIS A 312 6.91 -3.55 -12.57
C HIS A 312 5.61 -2.76 -12.84
N PRO A 313 5.61 -1.72 -13.70
CA PRO A 313 4.44 -0.89 -14.00
C PRO A 313 3.16 -1.66 -14.35
N LYS A 314 3.27 -2.75 -15.12
CA LYS A 314 2.12 -3.63 -15.43
C LYS A 314 1.46 -4.22 -14.19
N TRP A 315 2.26 -4.56 -13.15
CA TRP A 315 1.73 -5.13 -11.91
C TRP A 315 1.07 -4.08 -11.04
N GLN A 316 1.66 -2.88 -10.97
CA GLN A 316 1.07 -1.77 -10.23
C GLN A 316 -0.38 -1.50 -10.66
N ARG A 317 -0.67 -1.56 -11.97
CA ARG A 317 -2.02 -1.36 -12.51
C ARG A 317 -3.03 -2.46 -12.18
N LEU A 318 -2.57 -3.68 -11.94
CA LEU A 318 -3.42 -4.85 -11.68
C LEU A 318 -3.51 -5.21 -10.18
N LEU A 319 -2.67 -4.58 -9.36
CA LEU A 319 -2.46 -4.96 -7.97
C LEU A 319 -3.76 -4.99 -7.17
N PHE A 320 -4.53 -3.91 -7.20
CA PHE A 320 -5.75 -3.78 -6.39
C PHE A 320 -6.82 -4.79 -6.79
N SER A 321 -7.07 -4.95 -8.08
CA SER A 321 -8.07 -5.91 -8.55
C SER A 321 -7.70 -7.35 -8.19
N ARG A 322 -6.43 -7.72 -8.34
CA ARG A 322 -5.94 -9.07 -8.03
C ARG A 322 -5.93 -9.35 -6.54
N LEU A 323 -5.44 -8.41 -5.72
CA LEU A 323 -5.45 -8.57 -4.26
C LEU A 323 -6.89 -8.60 -3.70
N SER A 324 -7.77 -7.73 -4.17
CA SER A 324 -9.18 -7.74 -3.74
C SER A 324 -9.89 -9.05 -4.08
N ALA A 325 -9.57 -9.67 -5.21
CA ALA A 325 -10.13 -10.96 -5.58
C ALA A 325 -9.68 -12.11 -4.65
N LYS A 326 -8.46 -12.03 -4.11
CA LYS A 326 -7.87 -13.04 -3.22
C LYS A 326 -8.15 -12.79 -1.74
N PHE A 327 -8.27 -11.52 -1.36
CA PHE A 327 -8.49 -11.05 0.00
C PHE A 327 -9.74 -10.16 0.09
N PRO A 328 -10.94 -10.70 -0.18
CA PRO A 328 -12.16 -9.90 -0.36
C PRO A 328 -12.64 -9.19 0.91
N ASN A 329 -12.19 -9.61 2.08
CA ASN A 329 -12.58 -9.04 3.38
C ASN A 329 -11.39 -8.38 4.11
N VAL A 330 -10.34 -8.03 3.37
CA VAL A 330 -9.18 -7.32 3.93
C VAL A 330 -9.29 -5.82 3.63
N GLN A 331 -9.16 -5.00 4.66
CA GLN A 331 -8.97 -3.55 4.53
C GLN A 331 -7.48 -3.28 4.30
N PHE A 332 -7.13 -2.76 3.13
CA PHE A 332 -5.77 -2.34 2.80
C PHE A 332 -5.60 -0.83 3.00
N ILE A 333 -4.62 -0.44 3.79
CA ILE A 333 -4.21 0.96 3.96
C ILE A 333 -2.74 1.04 3.54
N VAL A 334 -2.47 1.72 2.43
CA VAL A 334 -1.17 1.64 1.77
C VAL A 334 -0.62 3.03 1.46
N THR A 335 0.70 3.16 1.46
CA THR A 335 1.36 4.33 0.89
C THR A 335 1.91 4.02 -0.49
N ALA A 336 2.00 5.02 -1.35
CA ALA A 336 2.57 4.88 -2.68
C ALA A 336 3.18 6.19 -3.18
N HIS A 337 4.07 6.05 -4.17
CA HIS A 337 4.69 7.16 -4.89
C HIS A 337 4.39 7.13 -6.40
N SER A 338 3.88 6.02 -6.91
CA SER A 338 3.64 5.84 -8.34
C SER A 338 2.26 6.37 -8.79
N PRO A 339 2.21 7.20 -9.84
CA PRO A 339 0.95 7.61 -10.43
C PRO A 339 0.16 6.44 -11.03
N LEU A 340 0.81 5.31 -11.33
CA LEU A 340 0.14 4.10 -11.80
C LEU A 340 -0.73 3.45 -10.73
N ILE A 341 -0.40 3.64 -9.45
CA ILE A 341 -1.23 3.20 -8.33
C ILE A 341 -2.54 3.99 -8.28
N VAL A 342 -2.51 5.29 -8.62
CA VAL A 342 -3.72 6.12 -8.73
C VAL A 342 -4.62 5.60 -9.87
N GLN A 343 -4.03 5.23 -11.01
CA GLN A 343 -4.77 4.64 -12.14
C GLN A 343 -5.31 3.23 -11.83
N ALA A 344 -4.65 2.48 -10.95
CA ALA A 344 -5.12 1.17 -10.50
C ALA A 344 -6.32 1.27 -9.54
N ALA A 345 -6.57 2.45 -8.95
CA ALA A 345 -7.60 2.67 -7.96
C ALA A 345 -9.00 2.42 -8.56
N THR A 346 -9.86 1.74 -7.78
CA THR A 346 -11.25 1.45 -8.14
C THR A 346 -12.21 2.50 -7.56
N ALA A 347 -13.50 2.40 -7.89
CA ALA A 347 -14.53 3.28 -7.32
C ALA A 347 -14.61 3.20 -5.77
N GLN A 348 -14.16 2.09 -5.19
CA GLN A 348 -14.17 1.84 -3.75
C GLN A 348 -12.84 2.21 -3.07
N THR A 349 -11.87 2.74 -3.82
CA THR A 349 -10.58 3.15 -3.29
C THR A 349 -10.67 4.57 -2.75
N ASN A 350 -10.32 4.78 -1.51
CA ASN A 350 -10.13 6.09 -0.91
C ASN A 350 -8.72 6.61 -1.26
N LEU A 351 -8.61 7.77 -1.90
CA LEU A 351 -7.35 8.41 -2.26
C LEU A 351 -7.12 9.62 -1.37
N VAL A 352 -5.97 9.65 -0.70
CA VAL A 352 -5.57 10.71 0.23
C VAL A 352 -4.19 11.20 -0.18
N VAL A 353 -3.99 12.50 -0.12
CA VAL A 353 -2.70 13.15 -0.41
C VAL A 353 -2.22 13.89 0.82
N LEU A 354 -0.97 13.68 1.15
CA LEU A 354 -0.24 14.46 2.16
C LEU A 354 0.53 15.57 1.45
N GLN A 355 0.14 16.80 1.68
CA GLN A 355 0.75 17.96 1.05
C GLN A 355 1.14 19.01 2.08
N ARG A 356 2.22 19.73 1.81
CA ARG A 356 2.62 20.89 2.64
C ARG A 356 2.09 22.15 1.99
N PRO A 357 1.16 22.90 2.64
CA PRO A 357 0.73 24.19 2.14
C PRO A 357 1.90 25.17 2.03
N PRO A 358 1.91 26.06 1.04
CA PRO A 358 2.97 27.06 0.90
C PRO A 358 3.17 27.87 2.17
N GLY A 359 4.41 27.88 2.69
CA GLY A 359 4.77 28.61 3.93
C GLY A 359 4.33 27.94 5.24
N ALA A 360 3.65 26.79 5.21
CA ALA A 360 3.28 26.08 6.42
C ALA A 360 4.45 25.25 6.98
N SER A 361 4.50 25.13 8.30
CA SER A 361 5.41 24.22 9.02
C SER A 361 4.84 22.81 9.22
N TYR A 362 3.63 22.54 8.73
CA TYR A 362 2.90 21.28 8.89
C TYR A 362 2.43 20.74 7.55
N VAL A 363 2.05 19.47 7.55
CA VAL A 363 1.46 18.74 6.42
C VAL A 363 -0.04 18.61 6.61
N GLU A 364 -0.79 18.75 5.53
CA GLU A 364 -2.24 18.55 5.49
C GLU A 364 -2.62 17.20 4.88
N ILE A 365 -3.69 16.61 5.43
CA ILE A 365 -4.31 15.37 4.96
C ILE A 365 -5.49 15.75 4.07
N VAL A 366 -5.36 15.59 2.76
CA VAL A 366 -6.39 16.00 1.78
C VAL A 366 -6.96 14.79 1.07
N ARG A 367 -8.25 14.55 1.24
CA ARG A 367 -8.96 13.52 0.49
C ARG A 367 -9.19 13.96 -0.95
N GLN A 368 -8.87 13.11 -1.91
CA GLN A 368 -8.98 13.40 -3.32
C GLN A 368 -10.32 12.95 -3.91
N PRO A 369 -10.87 13.70 -4.88
CA PRO A 369 -12.07 13.30 -5.56
C PRO A 369 -11.83 12.07 -6.43
N ASN A 370 -12.86 11.24 -6.56
CA ASN A 370 -12.79 10.01 -7.36
C ASN A 370 -12.48 10.25 -8.86
N SER A 371 -12.68 11.45 -9.36
CA SER A 371 -12.43 11.82 -10.76
C SER A 371 -10.95 11.74 -11.18
N ILE A 372 -10.00 11.90 -10.26
CA ILE A 372 -8.57 11.83 -10.60
C ILE A 372 -8.13 10.48 -11.16
N ARG A 373 -8.87 9.40 -10.88
CA ARG A 373 -8.59 8.06 -11.41
C ARG A 373 -8.76 7.96 -12.93
N THR A 374 -9.56 8.83 -13.52
CA THR A 374 -9.80 8.88 -14.96
C THR A 374 -8.77 9.73 -15.71
N TRP A 375 -7.87 10.37 -14.99
CA TRP A 375 -6.85 11.21 -15.58
C TRP A 375 -5.79 10.37 -16.31
N ARG A 376 -5.26 10.92 -17.37
CA ARG A 376 -4.12 10.34 -18.08
C ARG A 376 -2.87 10.43 -17.20
N LEU A 377 -1.89 9.59 -17.50
CA LEU A 377 -0.66 9.53 -16.71
C LEU A 377 0.08 10.89 -16.69
N ASP A 378 0.17 11.54 -17.84
CA ASP A 378 0.76 12.86 -17.98
C ASP A 378 0.03 13.94 -17.15
N GLN A 379 -1.30 13.89 -17.11
CA GLN A 379 -2.11 14.78 -16.28
C GLN A 379 -1.89 14.54 -14.79
N LEU A 380 -1.77 13.28 -14.37
CA LEU A 380 -1.46 12.95 -12.98
C LEU A 380 -0.08 13.46 -12.59
N MET A 381 0.94 13.21 -13.43
CA MET A 381 2.32 13.60 -13.14
C MET A 381 2.49 15.13 -13.05
N THR A 382 1.76 15.89 -13.88
CA THR A 382 1.83 17.37 -13.88
C THR A 382 0.83 18.06 -12.95
N SER A 383 0.04 17.27 -12.21
CA SER A 383 -0.87 17.81 -11.20
C SER A 383 -0.14 18.10 -9.87
N ASP A 384 -0.86 18.79 -8.98
CA ASP A 384 -0.39 19.04 -7.61
C ASP A 384 -0.15 17.75 -6.80
N LEU A 385 -0.62 16.59 -7.29
CA LEU A 385 -0.41 15.29 -6.66
C LEU A 385 1.04 14.81 -6.75
N PHE A 386 1.71 15.11 -7.87
CA PHE A 386 3.08 14.67 -8.15
C PHE A 386 4.02 15.83 -8.43
N GLY A 387 3.48 17.03 -8.67
CA GLY A 387 4.23 18.28 -8.73
C GLY A 387 5.27 18.40 -9.85
N LEU A 388 5.23 17.54 -10.88
CA LEU A 388 6.15 17.66 -11.99
C LEU A 388 5.77 18.86 -12.86
N PRO A 389 6.72 19.74 -13.21
CA PRO A 389 6.43 20.88 -14.06
C PRO A 389 5.99 20.48 -15.48
N SER A 390 6.47 19.34 -15.94
CA SER A 390 6.16 18.76 -17.26
C SER A 390 6.28 17.23 -17.23
N ALA A 391 5.55 16.54 -18.11
CA ALA A 391 5.69 15.11 -18.35
C ALA A 391 6.72 14.79 -19.46
N ARG A 392 7.43 15.79 -19.95
CA ARG A 392 8.43 15.71 -21.02
C ARG A 392 9.84 15.66 -20.46
N SER A 393 10.84 15.40 -21.31
CA SER A 393 12.23 15.51 -20.90
C SER A 393 12.62 16.97 -20.64
N PRO A 394 13.53 17.24 -19.68
CA PRO A 394 14.00 18.62 -19.43
C PRO A 394 14.59 19.31 -20.67
N GLU A 395 15.24 18.55 -21.57
CA GLU A 395 15.76 19.06 -22.82
C GLU A 395 14.64 19.53 -23.76
N TYR A 396 13.57 18.75 -23.85
CA TYR A 396 12.39 19.11 -24.66
C TYR A 396 11.69 20.37 -24.10
N ASP A 397 11.54 20.44 -22.78
CA ASP A 397 10.97 21.62 -22.11
C ASP A 397 11.80 22.89 -22.40
N ALA A 398 13.13 22.80 -22.31
CA ALA A 398 14.02 23.92 -22.64
C ALA A 398 13.86 24.40 -24.10
N LYS A 399 13.73 23.47 -25.06
CA LYS A 399 13.44 23.80 -26.47
C LYS A 399 12.08 24.50 -26.60
N TYR A 400 11.08 24.00 -25.88
CA TYR A 400 9.72 24.57 -25.91
C TYR A 400 9.67 25.97 -25.32
N GLU A 401 10.32 26.18 -24.14
CA GLU A 401 10.43 27.50 -23.52
C GLU A 401 11.18 28.48 -24.43
N ARG A 402 12.25 28.02 -25.08
CA ARG A 402 13.02 28.85 -26.02
C ARG A 402 12.19 29.23 -27.24
N LYS A 403 11.42 28.29 -27.80
CA LYS A 403 10.47 28.54 -28.88
C LYS A 403 9.44 29.59 -28.47
N ASP A 404 8.80 29.42 -27.30
CA ASP A 404 7.80 30.36 -26.79
C ASP A 404 8.38 31.77 -26.58
N ALA A 405 9.59 31.85 -26.03
CA ALA A 405 10.31 33.10 -25.88
C ALA A 405 10.60 33.81 -27.21
N LEU A 406 10.94 33.06 -28.26
CA LEU A 406 11.14 33.59 -29.59
C LEU A 406 9.83 34.07 -30.19
N LEU A 407 8.75 33.30 -30.10
CA LEU A 407 7.40 33.63 -30.63
C LEU A 407 6.77 34.87 -29.94
N ARG A 408 7.16 35.18 -28.72
CA ARG A 408 6.68 36.40 -28.01
C ARG A 408 7.36 37.68 -28.48
N LYS A 409 8.46 37.59 -29.25
CA LYS A 409 9.16 38.78 -29.75
C LYS A 409 8.36 39.42 -30.90
N PRO A 410 8.22 40.74 -30.93
CA PRO A 410 7.50 41.44 -31.98
C PRO A 410 8.19 41.32 -33.36
N THR A 411 9.53 41.17 -33.35
CA THR A 411 10.34 40.99 -34.55
C THR A 411 11.51 40.05 -34.22
N LEU A 412 11.78 39.12 -35.14
CA LEU A 412 12.92 38.20 -35.02
C LEU A 412 14.05 38.59 -35.96
N THR A 413 15.27 38.49 -35.47
CA THR A 413 16.48 38.60 -36.31
C THR A 413 16.59 37.40 -37.23
N ARG A 414 17.38 37.47 -38.31
CA ARG A 414 17.65 36.31 -39.18
C ARG A 414 18.19 35.09 -38.45
N LYS A 415 19.03 35.33 -37.42
CA LYS A 415 19.56 34.24 -36.59
C LYS A 415 18.50 33.60 -35.74
N GLU A 416 17.60 34.37 -35.14
CA GLU A 416 16.46 33.85 -34.34
C GLU A 416 15.41 33.15 -35.20
N GLN A 417 15.22 33.56 -36.44
CA GLN A 417 14.35 32.88 -37.40
C GLN A 417 14.90 31.49 -37.77
N ALA A 418 16.22 31.42 -37.99
CA ALA A 418 16.89 30.13 -38.24
C ALA A 418 16.85 29.21 -37.01
N GLU A 419 17.09 29.78 -35.82
CA GLU A 419 16.98 29.06 -34.55
C GLU A 419 15.55 28.49 -34.33
N LEU A 420 14.54 29.33 -34.56
CA LEU A 420 13.11 28.90 -34.45
C LEU A 420 12.78 27.76 -35.42
N ALA A 421 13.26 27.87 -36.67
CA ALA A 421 13.05 26.83 -37.66
C ALA A 421 13.73 25.51 -37.29
N GLN A 422 14.93 25.59 -36.71
CA GLN A 422 15.66 24.39 -36.19
C GLN A 422 14.92 23.76 -35.02
N ILE A 423 14.48 24.56 -34.03
CA ILE A 423 13.71 24.07 -32.89
C ILE A 423 12.39 23.40 -33.36
N ASP A 424 11.71 24.00 -34.36
CA ASP A 424 10.48 23.43 -34.90
C ASP A 424 10.73 22.08 -35.59
N GLU A 425 11.84 21.92 -36.28
CA GLU A 425 12.22 20.65 -36.92
C GLU A 425 12.58 19.60 -35.86
N ASP A 426 13.38 19.97 -34.85
CA ASP A 426 13.72 19.07 -33.75
C ASP A 426 12.47 18.59 -33.02
N LEU A 427 11.56 19.48 -32.64
CA LEU A 427 10.32 19.12 -31.96
C LEU A 427 9.40 18.24 -32.79
N ARG A 428 9.37 18.40 -34.12
CA ARG A 428 8.59 17.54 -35.04
C ARG A 428 9.20 16.14 -35.14
N SER A 429 10.51 16.03 -35.19
CA SER A 429 11.18 14.73 -35.27
C SER A 429 11.08 13.91 -33.99
N GLU A 430 11.00 14.59 -32.82
CA GLU A 430 10.95 13.97 -31.50
C GLU A 430 9.53 13.56 -31.04
N SER A 431 8.47 14.12 -31.66
CA SER A 431 7.06 13.81 -31.32
C SER A 431 6.21 13.52 -32.55
N PRO A 432 6.25 12.30 -33.11
CA PRO A 432 5.49 11.92 -34.29
C PRO A 432 3.97 12.14 -34.17
N GLU A 433 3.43 11.97 -32.97
CA GLU A 433 1.98 12.17 -32.72
C GLU A 433 1.58 13.64 -32.77
N GLU A 434 2.38 14.55 -32.21
CA GLU A 434 2.16 16.00 -32.31
C GLU A 434 2.38 16.47 -33.74
N ALA A 435 3.37 15.93 -34.44
CA ALA A 435 3.58 16.21 -35.86
C ALA A 435 2.36 15.81 -36.71
N HIS A 436 1.78 14.66 -36.46
CA HIS A 436 0.59 14.17 -37.13
C HIS A 436 -0.65 15.06 -36.82
N TYR A 437 -0.85 15.45 -35.55
CA TYR A 437 -1.93 16.33 -35.14
C TYR A 437 -1.80 17.72 -35.77
N LEU A 438 -0.60 18.29 -35.79
CA LEU A 438 -0.32 19.58 -36.43
C LEU A 438 -0.50 19.52 -37.96
N ASP A 439 -0.15 18.39 -38.59
CA ASP A 439 -0.38 18.17 -40.02
C ASP A 439 -1.90 18.09 -40.35
N ILE A 440 -2.70 17.45 -39.49
CA ILE A 440 -4.16 17.45 -39.58
C ILE A 440 -4.72 18.87 -39.46
N LEU A 441 -4.26 19.65 -38.47
CA LEU A 441 -4.70 21.02 -38.28
C LEU A 441 -4.31 21.91 -39.46
N ARG A 442 -3.11 21.71 -40.02
CA ARG A 442 -2.64 22.44 -41.20
C ARG A 442 -3.49 22.14 -42.44
N ARG A 443 -3.77 20.84 -42.69
CA ARG A 443 -4.66 20.42 -43.81
C ARG A 443 -6.09 20.95 -43.63
N ALA A 444 -6.60 20.99 -42.39
CA ALA A 444 -7.89 21.57 -42.09
C ALA A 444 -7.92 23.09 -42.33
N ALA A 445 -6.83 23.80 -42.03
CA ALA A 445 -6.68 25.24 -42.29
C ALA A 445 -6.53 25.55 -43.78
N GLU A 446 -5.85 24.69 -44.54
CA GLU A 446 -5.69 24.82 -46.01
C GLU A 446 -7.01 24.57 -46.76
N HIS A 447 -7.94 23.78 -46.22
CA HIS A 447 -9.26 23.53 -46.79
C HIS A 447 -10.32 24.59 -46.45
N THR A 448 -10.05 25.47 -45.50
CA THR A 448 -10.90 26.63 -45.23
C THR A 448 -10.41 27.81 -46.08
N GLU A 449 -11.05 28.08 -47.24
CA GLU A 449 -10.79 29.24 -48.09
C GLU A 449 -10.86 30.52 -47.26
N GLY A 450 -9.70 31.06 -46.89
CA GLY A 450 -9.59 32.25 -46.05
C GLY A 450 -8.22 32.34 -45.31
N GLY A 451 -7.26 31.52 -45.70
CA GLY A 451 -5.99 31.25 -44.98
C GLY A 451 -5.00 32.41 -44.80
N LYS A 452 -5.29 33.66 -45.15
CA LYS A 452 -4.36 34.77 -44.88
C LYS A 452 -4.62 35.53 -43.57
N LYS A 453 -5.61 35.15 -42.75
CA LYS A 453 -5.91 35.74 -41.44
C LYS A 453 -5.88 34.80 -40.25
N ALA A 454 -5.70 33.49 -40.45
CA ALA A 454 -5.76 32.49 -39.40
C ALA A 454 -4.41 32.15 -38.72
N GLU A 455 -3.28 32.49 -39.32
CA GLU A 455 -1.94 32.28 -38.73
C GLU A 455 -1.65 33.11 -37.47
N ARG A 456 -2.53 34.00 -37.04
CA ARG A 456 -2.34 34.85 -35.83
C ARG A 456 -3.16 34.44 -34.61
N ARG A 457 -3.88 33.31 -34.66
CA ARG A 457 -4.66 32.85 -33.49
C ARG A 457 -4.48 31.35 -33.24
N LEU A 458 -3.32 30.93 -32.77
CA LEU A 458 -3.20 29.65 -32.06
C LEU A 458 -3.95 29.79 -30.73
N PRO A 459 -4.80 28.84 -30.34
CA PRO A 459 -5.46 28.89 -29.06
C PRO A 459 -4.40 28.66 -27.97
N GLN A 460 -4.32 29.63 -27.06
CA GLN A 460 -3.58 29.45 -25.82
C GLN A 460 -4.19 28.27 -25.08
N THR A 461 -3.39 27.25 -24.75
CA THR A 461 -3.77 26.16 -23.87
C THR A 461 -4.15 26.77 -22.53
N ARG A 462 -5.45 26.87 -22.25
CA ARG A 462 -5.97 27.27 -20.95
C ARG A 462 -5.57 26.20 -19.95
N LYS A 463 -4.77 26.55 -18.97
CA LYS A 463 -4.65 25.77 -17.73
C LYS A 463 -6.05 25.57 -17.16
N PRO A 464 -6.46 24.34 -16.85
CA PRO A 464 -7.72 24.14 -16.13
C PRO A 464 -7.59 24.81 -14.76
N LYS A 465 -8.49 25.73 -14.47
CA LYS A 465 -8.72 26.22 -13.10
C LYS A 465 -9.50 25.13 -12.38
N VAL A 466 -8.99 24.75 -11.19
CA VAL A 466 -9.65 23.91 -10.19
C VAL A 466 -10.95 24.55 -9.72
#